data_1ece2f11420b63d6ad88230fb4146506
#
_entry.id   1ece2f11420b63d6ad88230fb4146506
#
_cell.length_a   1.000
_cell.length_b   1.000
_cell.length_c   1.000
_cell.angle_alpha   90.00
_cell.angle_beta   90.00
_cell.angle_gamma   90.00
#
_symmetry.space_group_name_H-M   'P 1'
#
loop_
_entity.id
_entity.type
_entity.pdbx_description
1 polymer ?
#
loop_
_entity_poly.entity_id
_entity_poly.type
_entity_poly.pdbx_seq_one_letter_code
_entity_poly.pdbx_strand_id
1 'polypeptide(L)'
;MSPSEVDLAPELIKQILDAVDQGFERQLTFTQQMMALDSTRGNEHRAQACFFEALDFRGYEMDQWSIDVAQIESHPGFSPVKVNYDNAVNVVGTHTPEETKGRSLILNGHVDVVPTGPVDMWTHPPFEPWIEGDWLYGRGGADMKAGLCAN
;
A
#
# COMPACT_ATOMS: atom_id res chain seq x y z
N MET A 1 -25.59 -17.63 -2.54
CA MET A 1 -24.88 -18.51 -3.49
C MET A 1 -23.50 -18.75 -2.89
N SER A 2 -23.15 -19.99 -2.59
CA SER A 2 -21.81 -20.36 -2.16
C SER A 2 -20.83 -19.98 -3.28
N PRO A 3 -19.67 -19.35 -2.97
CA PRO A 3 -18.67 -19.14 -3.99
C PRO A 3 -18.25 -20.52 -4.49
N SER A 4 -18.39 -20.77 -5.79
CA SER A 4 -17.80 -21.94 -6.41
C SER A 4 -16.31 -21.88 -6.14
N GLU A 5 -15.74 -22.85 -5.45
CA GLU A 5 -14.29 -23.05 -5.38
C GLU A 5 -13.78 -23.04 -6.83
N VAL A 6 -12.94 -22.05 -7.13
CA VAL A 6 -12.22 -22.03 -8.39
C VAL A 6 -11.08 -23.02 -8.20
N ASP A 7 -11.25 -24.21 -8.75
CA ASP A 7 -10.21 -25.23 -8.74
C ASP A 7 -9.10 -24.79 -9.72
N LEU A 8 -8.07 -24.13 -9.21
CA LEU A 8 -6.93 -23.70 -10.03
C LEU A 8 -6.09 -24.91 -10.40
N ALA A 9 -5.71 -25.00 -11.67
CA ALA A 9 -4.81 -26.04 -12.13
C ALA A 9 -3.51 -26.03 -11.28
N PRO A 10 -3.02 -27.18 -10.78
CA PRO A 10 -1.81 -27.24 -9.94
C PRO A 10 -0.60 -26.54 -10.54
N GLU A 11 -0.47 -26.59 -11.86
CA GLU A 11 0.61 -25.91 -12.59
C GLU A 11 0.52 -24.39 -12.50
N LEU A 12 -0.69 -23.84 -12.55
CA LEU A 12 -0.92 -22.40 -12.37
C LEU A 12 -0.60 -21.96 -10.94
N ILE A 13 -0.98 -22.77 -9.94
CA ILE A 13 -0.64 -22.51 -8.54
C ILE A 13 0.89 -22.45 -8.39
N LYS A 14 1.59 -23.43 -8.98
CA LYS A 14 3.05 -23.44 -8.92
C LYS A 14 3.66 -22.20 -9.57
N GLN A 15 3.18 -21.79 -10.74
CA GLN A 15 3.66 -20.58 -11.43
C GLN A 15 3.47 -19.32 -10.58
N ILE A 16 2.33 -19.20 -9.89
CA ILE A 16 2.06 -18.07 -8.99
C ILE A 16 3.05 -18.07 -7.81
N LEU A 17 3.24 -19.22 -7.17
CA LEU A 17 4.17 -19.33 -6.04
C LEU A 17 5.62 -19.06 -6.46
N ASP A 18 6.06 -19.62 -7.58
CA ASP A 18 7.39 -19.35 -8.12
C ASP A 18 7.60 -17.85 -8.42
N ALA A 19 6.57 -17.16 -8.93
CA ALA A 19 6.64 -15.72 -9.20
C ALA A 19 6.73 -14.89 -7.90
N VAL A 20 6.01 -15.30 -6.86
CA VAL A 20 6.08 -14.67 -5.52
C VAL A 20 7.50 -14.82 -4.96
N ASP A 21 8.05 -16.04 -4.98
CA ASP A 21 9.40 -16.31 -4.45
C ASP A 21 10.47 -15.50 -5.22
N GLN A 22 10.38 -15.45 -6.55
CA GLN A 22 11.30 -14.66 -7.38
C GLN A 22 11.16 -13.15 -7.17
N GLY A 23 9.98 -12.69 -6.77
CA GLY A 23 9.67 -11.27 -6.50
C GLY A 23 10.05 -10.80 -5.11
N PHE A 24 10.29 -11.71 -4.16
CA PHE A 24 10.35 -11.41 -2.72
C PHE A 24 11.38 -10.35 -2.36
N GLU A 25 12.61 -10.46 -2.83
CA GLU A 25 13.68 -9.50 -2.52
C GLU A 25 13.37 -8.08 -3.04
N ARG A 26 12.73 -7.98 -4.20
CA ARG A 26 12.30 -6.69 -4.76
C ARG A 26 11.16 -6.09 -3.94
N GLN A 27 10.20 -6.91 -3.52
CA GLN A 27 9.12 -6.49 -2.64
C GLN A 27 9.66 -6.03 -1.29
N LEU A 28 10.59 -6.76 -0.70
CA LEU A 28 11.22 -6.42 0.58
C LEU A 28 11.95 -5.08 0.49
N THR A 29 12.74 -4.87 -0.57
CA THR A 29 13.44 -3.61 -0.82
C THR A 29 12.45 -2.45 -0.99
N PHE A 30 11.39 -2.62 -1.76
CA PHE A 30 10.36 -1.60 -1.93
C PHE A 30 9.62 -1.31 -0.62
N THR A 31 9.33 -2.34 0.18
CA THR A 31 8.74 -2.18 1.51
C THR A 31 9.63 -1.34 2.42
N GLN A 32 10.95 -1.58 2.45
CA GLN A 32 11.88 -0.75 3.20
C GLN A 32 11.89 0.70 2.71
N GLN A 33 11.89 0.92 1.39
CA GLN A 33 11.80 2.28 0.82
C GLN A 33 10.52 3.00 1.27
N MET A 34 9.38 2.32 1.22
CA MET A 34 8.11 2.87 1.69
C MET A 34 8.11 3.13 3.20
N MET A 35 8.71 2.25 3.99
CA MET A 35 8.81 2.42 5.45
C MET A 35 9.73 3.58 5.86
N ALA A 36 10.75 3.89 5.06
CA ALA A 36 11.64 5.02 5.30
C ALA A 36 10.97 6.39 5.09
N LEU A 37 9.80 6.44 4.47
CA LEU A 37 9.05 7.67 4.30
C LEU A 37 8.15 7.91 5.52
N ASP A 38 8.38 9.03 6.22
CA ASP A 38 7.45 9.50 7.23
C ASP A 38 6.13 9.85 6.55
N SER A 39 5.10 9.07 6.83
CA SER A 39 3.75 9.26 6.37
C SER A 39 2.77 9.34 7.54
N THR A 40 3.20 9.91 8.65
CA THR A 40 2.29 10.34 9.72
C THR A 40 1.26 11.31 9.17
N ARG A 41 0.10 11.39 9.81
CA ARG A 41 -1.01 12.22 9.34
C ARG A 41 -0.58 13.65 9.04
N GLY A 42 -0.83 14.08 7.79
CA GLY A 42 -0.40 15.35 7.21
C GLY A 42 0.89 15.27 6.38
N ASN A 43 1.62 14.15 6.44
CA ASN A 43 2.87 13.93 5.70
C ASN A 43 2.76 12.81 4.64
N GLU A 44 1.54 12.33 4.35
CA GLU A 44 1.30 11.17 3.48
C GLU A 44 1.76 11.39 2.03
N HIS A 45 1.82 12.63 1.57
CA HIS A 45 2.09 13.00 0.19
C HIS A 45 3.38 12.40 -0.38
N ARG A 46 4.44 12.24 0.45
CA ARG A 46 5.71 11.64 0.00
C ARG A 46 5.58 10.14 -0.27
N ALA A 47 4.85 9.44 0.59
CA ALA A 47 4.58 8.02 0.41
C ALA A 47 3.63 7.78 -0.78
N GLN A 48 2.63 8.65 -0.95
CA GLN A 48 1.73 8.61 -2.10
C GLN A 48 2.46 8.88 -3.42
N ALA A 49 3.37 9.86 -3.46
CA ALA A 49 4.17 10.13 -4.65
C ALA A 49 5.07 8.93 -5.01
N CYS A 50 5.74 8.33 -4.03
CA CYS A 50 6.57 7.14 -4.26
C CYS A 50 5.73 5.96 -4.78
N PHE A 51 4.52 5.78 -4.25
CA PHE A 51 3.63 4.73 -4.69
C PHE A 51 3.08 4.98 -6.10
N PHE A 52 2.74 6.23 -6.41
CA PHE A 52 2.36 6.65 -7.77
C PHE A 52 3.45 6.31 -8.79
N GLU A 53 4.68 6.76 -8.54
CA GLU A 53 5.82 6.50 -9.42
C GLU A 53 6.08 4.99 -9.61
N ALA A 54 5.91 4.20 -8.54
CA ALA A 54 6.09 2.77 -8.60
C ALA A 54 5.04 2.05 -9.45
N LEU A 55 3.79 2.50 -9.43
CA LEU A 55 2.72 1.96 -10.26
C LEU A 55 2.85 2.43 -11.72
N ASP A 56 3.15 3.71 -11.93
CA ASP A 56 3.37 4.28 -13.27
C ASP A 56 4.53 3.56 -14.00
N PHE A 57 5.65 3.32 -13.30
CA PHE A 57 6.78 2.56 -13.83
C PHE A 57 6.41 1.13 -14.26
N ARG A 58 5.38 0.55 -13.65
CA ARG A 58 4.82 -0.75 -14.01
C ARG A 58 3.82 -0.71 -15.17
N GLY A 59 3.56 0.49 -15.70
CA GLY A 59 2.66 0.69 -16.84
C GLY A 59 1.18 0.67 -16.49
N TYR A 60 0.82 0.98 -15.24
CA TYR A 60 -0.58 1.17 -14.85
C TYR A 60 -1.10 2.50 -15.41
N GLU A 61 -2.37 2.55 -15.75
CA GLU A 61 -3.09 3.81 -15.97
C GLU A 61 -3.32 4.48 -14.63
N MET A 62 -2.72 5.68 -14.45
CA MET A 62 -2.67 6.34 -13.16
C MET A 62 -3.77 7.37 -13.00
N ASP A 63 -4.41 7.39 -11.83
CA ASP A 63 -5.30 8.45 -11.38
C ASP A 63 -4.89 8.94 -9.99
N GLN A 64 -4.98 10.25 -9.78
CA GLN A 64 -4.65 10.90 -8.52
C GLN A 64 -5.57 12.08 -8.27
N TRP A 65 -6.12 12.17 -7.06
CA TRP A 65 -6.96 13.31 -6.68
C TRP A 65 -6.83 13.67 -5.21
N SER A 66 -7.05 14.94 -4.88
CA SER A 66 -7.13 15.42 -3.50
C SER A 66 -8.47 15.05 -2.87
N ILE A 67 -8.49 14.83 -1.57
CA ILE A 67 -9.71 14.56 -0.82
C ILE A 67 -10.46 15.89 -0.63
N ASP A 68 -11.64 16.02 -1.25
CA ASP A 68 -12.57 17.12 -1.02
C ASP A 68 -13.58 16.73 0.06
N VAL A 69 -13.33 17.25 1.27
CA VAL A 69 -14.19 16.96 2.44
C VAL A 69 -15.63 17.39 2.22
N ALA A 70 -15.87 18.53 1.51
CA ALA A 70 -17.22 19.02 1.26
C ALA A 70 -18.06 18.07 0.40
N GLN A 71 -17.43 17.27 -0.47
CA GLN A 71 -18.15 16.28 -1.28
C GLN A 71 -18.56 15.04 -0.49
N ILE A 72 -17.85 14.71 0.58
CA ILE A 72 -18.07 13.47 1.33
C ILE A 72 -18.71 13.67 2.71
N GLU A 73 -18.79 14.90 3.22
CA GLU A 73 -19.30 15.18 4.59
C GLU A 73 -20.76 14.77 4.81
N SER A 74 -21.56 14.72 3.75
CA SER A 74 -22.97 14.26 3.81
C SER A 74 -23.13 12.74 3.76
N HIS A 75 -22.05 12.00 3.49
CA HIS A 75 -22.12 10.54 3.38
C HIS A 75 -22.34 9.89 4.76
N PRO A 76 -23.26 8.88 4.89
CA PRO A 76 -23.54 8.23 6.17
C PRO A 76 -22.35 7.61 6.88
N GLY A 77 -21.30 7.25 6.15
CA GLY A 77 -20.05 6.71 6.68
C GLY A 77 -18.99 7.76 7.00
N PHE A 78 -19.30 9.05 6.81
CA PHE A 78 -18.34 10.11 7.11
C PHE A 78 -18.11 10.27 8.60
N SER A 79 -16.85 10.44 8.99
CA SER A 79 -16.44 10.83 10.33
C SER A 79 -15.84 12.24 10.29
N PRO A 80 -16.15 13.11 11.26
CA PRO A 80 -15.62 14.47 11.27
C PRO A 80 -14.09 14.50 11.19
N VAL A 81 -13.57 15.29 10.25
CA VAL A 81 -12.16 15.45 10.00
C VAL A 81 -11.53 16.30 11.11
N LYS A 82 -10.46 15.80 11.74
CA LYS A 82 -9.73 16.48 12.81
C LYS A 82 -8.33 16.96 12.38
N VAL A 83 -7.95 16.69 11.13
CA VAL A 83 -6.64 17.01 10.56
C VAL A 83 -6.82 17.72 9.23
N ASN A 84 -5.80 18.49 8.82
CA ASN A 84 -5.77 19.12 7.51
C ASN A 84 -5.54 18.04 6.43
N TYR A 85 -6.33 18.12 5.35
CA TYR A 85 -6.26 17.24 4.18
C TYR A 85 -5.61 17.90 2.95
N ASP A 86 -5.00 19.07 3.11
CA ASP A 86 -4.43 19.85 1.97
C ASP A 86 -3.40 19.05 1.15
N ASN A 87 -2.66 18.15 1.82
CA ASN A 87 -1.67 17.28 1.19
C ASN A 87 -2.11 15.81 1.10
N ALA A 88 -3.37 15.50 1.45
CA ALA A 88 -3.87 14.15 1.37
C ALA A 88 -4.41 13.86 -0.03
N VAL A 89 -3.78 12.95 -0.73
CA VAL A 89 -4.19 12.51 -2.07
C VAL A 89 -4.51 11.03 -2.06
N ASN A 90 -5.45 10.64 -2.92
CA ASN A 90 -5.64 9.24 -3.27
C ASN A 90 -4.85 8.94 -4.54
N VAL A 91 -4.29 7.75 -4.63
CA VAL A 91 -3.57 7.25 -5.79
C VAL A 91 -4.19 5.93 -6.21
N VAL A 92 -4.53 5.80 -7.47
CA VAL A 92 -5.07 4.57 -8.06
C VAL A 92 -4.30 4.25 -9.33
N GLY A 93 -3.82 3.02 -9.44
CA GLY A 93 -3.30 2.47 -10.68
C GLY A 93 -4.26 1.41 -11.22
N THR A 94 -4.65 1.53 -12.47
CA THR A 94 -5.53 0.58 -13.12
C THR A 94 -4.76 -0.23 -14.15
N HIS A 95 -4.83 -1.55 -14.04
CA HIS A 95 -4.35 -2.48 -15.06
C HIS A 95 -5.55 -3.01 -15.84
N THR A 96 -5.59 -2.74 -17.13
CA THR A 96 -6.60 -3.28 -18.05
C THR A 96 -5.96 -4.31 -18.96
N PRO A 97 -6.32 -5.60 -18.84
CA PRO A 97 -5.79 -6.62 -19.74
C PRO A 97 -6.36 -6.45 -21.16
N GLU A 98 -5.62 -6.93 -22.18
CA GLU A 98 -6.08 -6.91 -23.59
C GLU A 98 -7.43 -7.60 -23.77
N GLU A 99 -7.67 -8.68 -23.02
CA GLU A 99 -8.94 -9.41 -23.02
C GLU A 99 -9.46 -9.57 -21.59
N THR A 100 -10.66 -9.06 -21.34
CA THR A 100 -11.34 -9.23 -20.04
C THR A 100 -12.08 -10.56 -20.03
N LYS A 101 -11.54 -11.56 -19.34
CA LYS A 101 -12.15 -12.91 -19.22
C LYS A 101 -12.60 -13.27 -17.80
N GLY A 102 -12.36 -12.41 -16.84
CA GLY A 102 -12.61 -12.67 -15.43
C GLY A 102 -13.34 -11.54 -14.73
N ARG A 103 -13.27 -11.57 -13.41
CA ARG A 103 -13.78 -10.51 -12.53
C ARG A 103 -12.71 -9.44 -12.34
N SER A 104 -13.16 -8.21 -12.10
CA SER A 104 -12.28 -7.15 -11.60
C SER A 104 -11.93 -7.39 -10.13
N LEU A 105 -10.73 -6.98 -9.74
CA LEU A 105 -10.23 -7.03 -8.38
C LEU A 105 -9.76 -5.62 -8.00
N ILE A 106 -10.13 -5.16 -6.82
CA ILE A 106 -9.60 -3.94 -6.21
C ILE A 106 -8.73 -4.37 -5.04
N LEU A 107 -7.45 -4.04 -5.11
CA LEU A 107 -6.51 -4.15 -3.99
C LEU A 107 -6.42 -2.76 -3.35
N ASN A 108 -6.77 -2.68 -2.07
CA ASN A 108 -6.86 -1.41 -1.35
C ASN A 108 -5.95 -1.44 -0.12
N GLY A 109 -5.34 -0.30 0.19
CA GLY A 109 -4.54 -0.11 1.37
C GLY A 109 -4.34 1.37 1.69
N HIS A 110 -3.73 1.66 2.85
CA HIS A 110 -3.38 3.01 3.26
C HIS A 110 -1.87 3.16 3.46
N VAL A 111 -1.38 4.37 3.27
CA VAL A 111 0.04 4.71 3.48
C VAL A 111 0.30 5.42 4.80
N ASP A 112 -0.75 6.00 5.40
CA ASP A 112 -0.60 6.74 6.66
C ASP A 112 -0.21 5.80 7.80
N VAL A 113 0.54 6.36 8.73
CA VAL A 113 0.98 5.66 9.92
C VAL A 113 0.64 6.48 11.17
N VAL A 114 0.39 5.79 12.28
CA VAL A 114 0.21 6.44 13.58
C VAL A 114 1.51 7.09 14.04
N PRO A 115 1.44 8.12 14.92
CA PRO A 115 2.62 8.74 15.51
C PRO A 115 3.59 7.72 16.12
N THR A 116 4.86 8.03 16.09
CA THR A 116 5.93 7.13 16.58
C THR A 116 5.95 7.00 18.10
N GLY A 117 5.33 7.95 18.83
CA GLY A 117 5.57 8.12 20.25
C GLY A 117 6.97 8.69 20.52
N PRO A 118 7.46 8.61 21.76
CA PRO A 118 8.81 9.08 22.10
C PRO A 118 9.88 8.30 21.33
N VAL A 119 10.70 9.00 20.54
CA VAL A 119 11.70 8.40 19.66
C VAL A 119 12.83 7.70 20.45
N ASP A 120 13.10 8.15 21.66
CA ASP A 120 14.08 7.56 22.58
C ASP A 120 13.68 6.17 23.12
N MET A 121 12.41 5.77 22.92
CA MET A 121 11.92 4.42 23.23
C MET A 121 12.15 3.42 22.09
N TRP A 122 12.63 3.87 20.95
CA TRP A 122 12.93 2.99 19.81
C TRP A 122 14.41 2.56 19.85
N THR A 123 14.68 1.28 19.58
CA THR A 123 16.05 0.76 19.45
C THR A 123 16.77 1.35 18.23
N HIS A 124 16.03 1.61 17.16
CA HIS A 124 16.48 2.31 15.97
C HIS A 124 15.43 3.37 15.59
N PRO A 125 15.81 4.43 14.87
CA PRO A 125 14.83 5.43 14.45
C PRO A 125 13.65 4.81 13.69
N PRO A 126 12.40 5.23 13.97
CA PRO A 126 11.19 4.56 13.47
C PRO A 126 11.06 4.52 11.95
N PHE A 127 11.68 5.47 11.23
CA PHE A 127 11.69 5.54 9.76
C PHE A 127 13.04 5.14 9.15
N GLU A 128 13.88 4.44 9.90
CA GLU A 128 15.08 3.77 9.41
C GLU A 128 14.88 2.25 9.51
N PRO A 129 14.14 1.65 8.54
CA PRO A 129 13.81 0.23 8.61
C PRO A 129 15.04 -0.65 8.54
N TRP A 130 15.09 -1.67 9.38
CA TRP A 130 16.20 -2.62 9.42
C TRP A 130 15.70 -4.07 9.48
N ILE A 131 16.55 -4.97 9.03
CA ILE A 131 16.28 -6.42 9.06
C ILE A 131 17.18 -7.06 10.11
N GLU A 132 16.60 -7.88 10.96
CA GLU A 132 17.31 -8.73 11.91
C GLU A 132 16.74 -10.14 11.86
N GLY A 133 17.52 -11.09 11.39
CA GLY A 133 17.03 -12.43 11.09
C GLY A 133 15.90 -12.40 10.06
N ASP A 134 14.76 -12.98 10.41
CA ASP A 134 13.56 -13.05 9.55
C ASP A 134 12.59 -11.88 9.78
N TRP A 135 12.99 -10.85 10.50
CA TRP A 135 12.11 -9.76 10.88
C TRP A 135 12.54 -8.44 10.24
N LEU A 136 11.56 -7.72 9.68
CA LEU A 136 11.70 -6.34 9.24
C LEU A 136 11.05 -5.42 10.27
N TYR A 137 11.84 -4.51 10.82
CA TYR A 137 11.42 -3.56 11.85
C TYR A 137 11.31 -2.14 11.29
N GLY A 138 10.36 -1.38 11.83
CA GLY A 138 10.16 0.04 11.54
C GLY A 138 8.69 0.44 11.60
N ARG A 139 8.43 1.76 11.66
CA ARG A 139 7.06 2.27 11.72
C ARG A 139 6.29 1.97 10.42
N GLY A 140 5.07 1.45 10.57
CA GLY A 140 4.16 1.18 9.45
C GLY A 140 4.46 -0.10 8.67
N GLY A 141 5.45 -0.92 9.09
CA GLY A 141 5.74 -2.19 8.45
C GLY A 141 4.53 -3.13 8.46
N ALA A 142 3.99 -3.43 9.62
CA ALA A 142 2.85 -4.33 9.76
C ALA A 142 1.51 -3.68 9.40
N ASP A 143 1.35 -2.37 9.64
CA ASP A 143 0.10 -1.62 9.40
C ASP A 143 0.41 -0.31 8.65
N MET A 144 0.24 -0.34 7.30
CA MET A 144 0.10 -1.58 6.52
C MET A 144 0.99 -1.57 5.28
N LYS A 145 2.13 -0.86 5.32
CA LYS A 145 2.99 -0.68 4.14
C LYS A 145 3.47 -2.00 3.53
N ALA A 146 3.72 -3.04 4.35
CA ALA A 146 4.08 -4.35 3.81
C ALA A 146 2.94 -4.97 3.00
N GLY A 147 1.70 -4.90 3.51
CA GLY A 147 0.52 -5.37 2.76
C GLY A 147 0.29 -4.56 1.49
N LEU A 148 0.45 -3.24 1.56
CA LEU A 148 0.31 -2.37 0.39
C LEU A 148 1.37 -2.66 -0.69
N CYS A 149 2.61 -2.93 -0.29
CA CYS A 149 3.70 -3.29 -1.21
C CYS A 149 3.56 -4.72 -1.78
N ALA A 150 2.83 -5.60 -1.09
CA ALA A 150 2.53 -6.94 -1.58
C ALA A 150 1.42 -6.92 -2.66
N ASN A 151 0.49 -5.98 -2.54
CA ASN A 151 -0.60 -5.78 -3.51
C ASN A 151 -0.09 -5.32 -4.87
#